data_ddb51b1d131fed514821f1d8988bc60f
#
_entry.id   ddb51b1d131fed514821f1d8988bc60f
#
_cell.length_a   1.000
_cell.length_b   1.000
_cell.length_c   1.000
_cell.angle_alpha   90.00
_cell.angle_beta   90.00
_cell.angle_gamma   90.00
#
_symmetry.space_group_name_H-M   'P 1'
#
loop_
_entity.id
_entity.type
_entity.pdbx_description
1 polymer ?
#
loop_
_entity_poly.entity_id
_entity_poly.type
_entity_poly.pdbx_seq_one_letter_code
_entity_poly.pdbx_strand_id
1 'polypeptide(L)'
;MVGKTKLMMLAAAAAAVSASANAAPVLYTGSGTAAGVPVSASVAFDISGNTLTIVLKNTSPSNNVQDVPGSTLTGVFFDLTGNPTLVPVSALIAAGSLLQTGTCTGTCNASTTNVGGEWGYQATSLPGGADRGISSSGYLTTGLAGNIGNFNNGAAGTNLDNPTSLDGINFGIISAAAGFNPNGGLAGDPLIQDTVTLILTGVSGLTSDDISDVSFQYGTALTETNIPGFDPPPPPHIEATEPATLTLLGLSLAGMGFYRNRRRSA
;
A
#
# COMPACT_ATOMS: atom_id res chain seq x y z
N MET A 1 -39.84 -44.49 -50.11
CA MET A 1 -38.57 -43.75 -49.83
C MET A 1 -38.79 -42.92 -48.57
N VAL A 2 -38.22 -43.32 -47.46
CA VAL A 2 -38.40 -42.62 -46.16
C VAL A 2 -37.11 -41.91 -45.87
N GLY A 3 -37.16 -40.57 -45.91
CA GLY A 3 -36.01 -39.72 -45.58
C GLY A 3 -35.75 -39.66 -44.07
N LYS A 4 -34.56 -40.09 -43.65
CA LYS A 4 -34.08 -39.97 -42.26
C LYS A 4 -33.49 -38.60 -42.07
N THR A 5 -34.21 -37.68 -41.41
CA THR A 5 -33.68 -36.42 -40.96
C THR A 5 -32.80 -36.61 -39.74
N LYS A 6 -31.49 -36.43 -39.88
CA LYS A 6 -30.52 -36.43 -38.73
C LYS A 6 -30.65 -35.11 -37.97
N LEU A 7 -31.08 -35.20 -36.73
CA LEU A 7 -31.09 -34.11 -35.78
C LEU A 7 -29.66 -33.90 -35.24
N MET A 8 -28.96 -32.86 -35.67
CA MET A 8 -27.67 -32.45 -35.09
C MET A 8 -27.93 -31.72 -33.76
N MET A 9 -27.54 -32.34 -32.66
CA MET A 9 -27.44 -31.66 -31.34
C MET A 9 -26.20 -30.79 -31.34
N LEU A 10 -26.38 -29.47 -31.31
CA LEU A 10 -25.33 -28.51 -31.07
C LEU A 10 -25.14 -28.39 -29.54
N ALA A 11 -24.08 -28.97 -29.00
CA ALA A 11 -23.69 -28.79 -27.61
C ALA A 11 -22.95 -27.45 -27.51
N ALA A 12 -23.59 -26.43 -26.93
CA ALA A 12 -22.93 -25.19 -26.58
C ALA A 12 -22.11 -25.42 -25.29
N ALA A 13 -20.79 -25.48 -25.42
CA ALA A 13 -19.89 -25.47 -24.28
C ALA A 13 -19.82 -24.02 -23.74
N ALA A 14 -20.41 -23.78 -22.60
CA ALA A 14 -20.21 -22.54 -21.86
C ALA A 14 -18.81 -22.56 -21.23
N ALA A 15 -17.87 -21.82 -21.79
CA ALA A 15 -16.59 -21.57 -21.14
C ALA A 15 -16.84 -20.63 -19.95
N ALA A 16 -16.72 -21.15 -18.75
CA ALA A 16 -16.68 -20.36 -17.54
C ALA A 16 -15.34 -19.61 -17.53
N VAL A 17 -15.37 -18.32 -17.80
CA VAL A 17 -14.24 -17.42 -17.56
C VAL A 17 -14.18 -17.22 -16.04
N SER A 18 -13.26 -17.89 -15.37
CA SER A 18 -12.93 -17.61 -13.99
C SER A 18 -12.17 -16.28 -13.96
N ALA A 19 -12.85 -15.19 -13.63
CA ALA A 19 -12.18 -13.96 -13.24
C ALA A 19 -11.46 -14.24 -11.91
N SER A 20 -10.15 -14.13 -11.91
CA SER A 20 -9.37 -14.11 -10.66
C SER A 20 -9.82 -12.87 -9.89
N ALA A 21 -10.55 -13.04 -8.81
CA ALA A 21 -10.79 -11.95 -7.87
C ALA A 21 -9.44 -11.64 -7.22
N ASN A 22 -8.86 -10.48 -7.48
CA ASN A 22 -7.76 -9.98 -6.66
C ASN A 22 -8.29 -9.84 -5.24
N ALA A 23 -7.51 -10.29 -4.24
CA ALA A 23 -7.82 -10.01 -2.85
C ALA A 23 -7.87 -8.47 -2.66
N ALA A 24 -8.76 -8.01 -1.81
CA ALA A 24 -8.82 -6.59 -1.47
C ALA A 24 -7.52 -6.19 -0.73
N PRO A 25 -7.05 -4.94 -0.89
CA PRO A 25 -5.94 -4.44 -0.09
C PRO A 25 -6.23 -4.54 1.40
N VAL A 26 -5.24 -4.95 2.20
CA VAL A 26 -5.32 -4.93 3.67
C VAL A 26 -4.88 -3.56 4.16
N LEU A 27 -5.67 -2.96 5.06
CA LEU A 27 -5.42 -1.64 5.62
C LEU A 27 -4.97 -1.76 7.08
N TYR A 28 -3.88 -1.08 7.44
CA TYR A 28 -3.46 -0.89 8.82
C TYR A 28 -3.49 0.60 9.18
N THR A 29 -3.83 0.88 10.43
CA THR A 29 -3.84 2.25 10.97
C THR A 29 -3.13 2.28 12.30
N GLY A 30 -2.46 3.39 12.62
CA GLY A 30 -1.80 3.61 13.89
C GLY A 30 -1.94 5.05 14.34
N SER A 31 -1.99 5.25 15.65
CA SER A 31 -2.00 6.60 16.25
C SER A 31 -1.23 6.63 17.55
N GLY A 32 -0.63 7.77 17.86
CA GLY A 32 0.17 7.95 19.05
C GLY A 32 0.65 9.40 19.20
N THR A 33 1.80 9.54 19.82
CA THR A 33 2.44 10.85 20.01
C THR A 33 3.89 10.78 19.53
N ALA A 34 4.29 11.71 18.67
CA ALA A 34 5.66 11.87 18.23
C ALA A 34 6.08 13.33 18.41
N ALA A 35 7.30 13.57 18.93
CA ALA A 35 7.79 14.92 19.26
C ALA A 35 6.81 15.77 20.10
N GLY A 36 6.03 15.15 20.97
CA GLY A 36 5.05 15.83 21.84
C GLY A 36 3.73 16.19 21.15
N VAL A 37 3.51 15.83 19.90
CA VAL A 37 2.27 16.09 19.15
C VAL A 37 1.55 14.81 18.79
N PRO A 38 0.19 14.80 18.72
CA PRO A 38 -0.57 13.67 18.22
C PRO A 38 -0.24 13.41 16.75
N VAL A 39 0.04 12.15 16.44
CA VAL A 39 0.31 11.67 15.08
C VAL A 39 -0.53 10.46 14.76
N SER A 40 -0.83 10.26 13.49
CA SER A 40 -1.45 9.02 13.00
C SER A 40 -1.07 8.75 11.55
N ALA A 41 -1.05 7.47 11.21
CA ALA A 41 -0.77 7.01 9.86
C ALA A 41 -1.72 5.89 9.44
N SER A 42 -1.82 5.70 8.16
CA SER A 42 -2.42 4.51 7.57
C SER A 42 -1.54 3.95 6.45
N VAL A 43 -1.61 2.66 6.25
CA VAL A 43 -0.96 1.98 5.13
C VAL A 43 -1.90 0.93 4.55
N ALA A 44 -2.03 0.92 3.22
CA ALA A 44 -2.72 -0.15 2.51
C ALA A 44 -1.69 -0.99 1.76
N PHE A 45 -1.78 -2.30 1.91
CA PHE A 45 -0.97 -3.28 1.19
C PHE A 45 -1.84 -4.01 0.17
N ASP A 46 -1.39 -4.05 -1.06
CA ASP A 46 -2.02 -4.80 -2.15
C ASP A 46 -0.99 -5.71 -2.81
N ILE A 47 -1.26 -7.02 -2.80
CA ILE A 47 -0.44 -8.01 -3.51
C ILE A 47 -1.20 -8.46 -4.75
N SER A 48 -0.64 -8.15 -5.91
CA SER A 48 -1.16 -8.56 -7.22
C SER A 48 -0.08 -9.26 -8.03
N GLY A 49 -0.22 -10.57 -8.21
CA GLY A 49 0.76 -11.40 -8.90
C GLY A 49 2.11 -11.41 -8.19
N ASN A 50 3.13 -10.79 -8.78
CA ASN A 50 4.47 -10.66 -8.20
C ASN A 50 4.75 -9.26 -7.63
N THR A 51 3.75 -8.40 -7.55
CA THR A 51 3.90 -7.00 -7.16
C THR A 51 3.24 -6.74 -5.81
N LEU A 52 4.00 -6.11 -4.90
CA LEU A 52 3.53 -5.52 -3.66
C LEU A 52 3.44 -4.00 -3.85
N THR A 53 2.24 -3.47 -3.73
CA THR A 53 1.97 -2.03 -3.71
C THR A 53 1.64 -1.61 -2.29
N ILE A 54 2.36 -0.61 -1.79
CA ILE A 54 2.19 -0.07 -0.44
C ILE A 54 1.80 1.40 -0.56
N VAL A 55 0.62 1.75 -0.08
CA VAL A 55 0.14 3.15 -0.07
C VAL A 55 0.24 3.67 1.35
N LEU A 56 1.28 4.45 1.63
CA LEU A 56 1.58 4.99 2.96
C LEU A 56 1.10 6.44 3.06
N LYS A 57 0.31 6.73 4.09
CA LYS A 57 -0.35 8.03 4.30
C LYS A 57 -0.15 8.56 5.71
N ASN A 58 0.18 9.84 5.82
CA ASN A 58 0.15 10.55 7.09
C ASN A 58 -1.26 11.10 7.34
N THR A 59 -1.96 10.54 8.32
CA THR A 59 -3.33 10.90 8.70
C THR A 59 -3.40 11.76 9.97
N SER A 60 -2.26 12.30 10.41
CA SER A 60 -2.17 13.10 11.63
C SER A 60 -3.17 14.27 11.60
N PRO A 61 -3.84 14.57 12.71
CA PRO A 61 -4.83 15.62 12.78
C PRO A 61 -4.18 17.02 12.61
N SER A 62 -4.94 17.98 12.10
CA SER A 62 -4.52 19.37 12.09
C SER A 62 -4.59 19.93 13.51
N ASN A 63 -3.44 20.16 14.11
CA ASN A 63 -3.37 20.69 15.47
C ASN A 63 -2.95 22.17 15.52
N ASN A 64 -2.87 22.87 14.38
CA ASN A 64 -2.24 24.18 14.24
C ASN A 64 -0.81 24.22 14.81
N VAL A 65 -0.15 23.08 14.85
CA VAL A 65 1.21 22.92 15.33
C VAL A 65 2.16 23.03 14.15
N GLN A 66 3.34 23.56 14.41
CA GLN A 66 4.41 23.62 13.43
C GLN A 66 4.86 22.20 13.07
N ASP A 67 5.05 21.94 11.77
CA ASP A 67 5.68 20.70 11.31
C ASP A 67 7.10 20.63 11.84
N VAL A 68 7.44 19.53 12.49
CA VAL A 68 8.76 19.27 13.06
C VAL A 68 9.30 17.94 12.56
N PRO A 69 10.65 17.76 12.46
CA PRO A 69 11.22 16.52 12.00
C PRO A 69 10.64 15.28 12.70
N GLY A 70 10.52 15.33 14.02
CA GLY A 70 10.05 14.20 14.82
C GLY A 70 8.55 13.84 14.64
N SER A 71 7.74 14.66 13.98
CA SER A 71 6.34 14.37 13.64
C SER A 71 6.12 14.03 12.16
N THR A 72 7.19 14.01 11.37
CA THR A 72 7.15 13.61 9.97
C THR A 72 7.13 12.08 9.87
N LEU A 73 6.18 11.52 9.15
CA LEU A 73 6.11 10.08 8.88
C LEU A 73 7.17 9.72 7.83
N THR A 74 8.13 8.90 8.21
CA THR A 74 9.30 8.60 7.39
C THR A 74 9.44 7.13 7.04
N GLY A 75 8.60 6.24 7.56
CA GLY A 75 8.73 4.83 7.21
C GLY A 75 7.57 3.97 7.65
N VAL A 76 7.57 2.76 7.12
CA VAL A 76 6.68 1.66 7.48
C VAL A 76 7.50 0.38 7.60
N PHE A 77 7.24 -0.38 8.66
CA PHE A 77 7.85 -1.68 8.92
C PHE A 77 6.76 -2.73 9.03
N PHE A 78 7.06 -3.95 8.60
CA PHE A 78 6.10 -5.05 8.59
C PHE A 78 6.80 -6.41 8.49
N ASP A 79 6.09 -7.45 8.87
CA ASP A 79 6.50 -8.83 8.63
C ASP A 79 5.82 -9.39 7.38
N LEU A 80 6.49 -10.33 6.72
CA LEU A 80 5.97 -11.00 5.53
C LEU A 80 6.24 -12.50 5.60
N THR A 81 5.16 -13.28 5.60
CA THR A 81 5.23 -14.75 5.69
C THR A 81 6.18 -15.34 4.64
N GLY A 82 6.95 -16.35 5.05
CA GLY A 82 7.84 -17.10 4.15
C GLY A 82 9.13 -16.37 3.78
N ASN A 83 9.36 -15.17 4.31
CA ASN A 83 10.60 -14.41 4.15
C ASN A 83 11.11 -14.30 2.69
N PRO A 84 10.26 -13.88 1.73
CA PRO A 84 10.68 -13.78 0.33
C PRO A 84 11.71 -12.67 0.14
N THR A 85 12.51 -12.77 -0.93
CA THR A 85 13.41 -11.69 -1.33
C THR A 85 12.62 -10.66 -2.13
N LEU A 86 12.42 -9.47 -1.53
CA LEU A 86 11.78 -8.35 -2.22
C LEU A 86 12.81 -7.56 -3.03
N VAL A 87 12.36 -7.06 -4.18
CA VAL A 87 13.14 -6.20 -5.06
C VAL A 87 12.46 -4.83 -5.14
N PRO A 88 13.12 -3.76 -4.67
CA PRO A 88 12.65 -2.39 -4.81
C PRO A 88 12.42 -2.00 -6.28
N VAL A 89 11.38 -1.21 -6.56
CA VAL A 89 11.03 -0.78 -7.92
C VAL A 89 10.88 0.72 -8.00
N SER A 90 10.01 1.33 -7.16
CA SER A 90 9.77 2.78 -7.19
C SER A 90 9.10 3.30 -5.93
N ALA A 91 9.27 4.59 -5.66
CA ALA A 91 8.42 5.35 -4.75
C ALA A 91 7.84 6.56 -5.49
N LEU A 92 6.53 6.64 -5.57
CA LEU A 92 5.83 7.67 -6.33
C LEU A 92 5.02 8.55 -5.39
N ILE A 93 5.07 9.85 -5.57
CA ILE A 93 4.12 10.76 -4.92
C ILE A 93 2.73 10.40 -5.42
N ALA A 94 1.81 10.05 -4.53
CA ALA A 94 0.47 9.59 -4.91
C ALA A 94 -0.34 10.71 -5.57
N ALA A 95 -1.29 10.33 -6.43
CA ALA A 95 -2.19 11.28 -7.07
C ALA A 95 -2.97 12.09 -6.02
N GLY A 96 -2.99 13.40 -6.16
CA GLY A 96 -3.62 14.32 -5.21
C GLY A 96 -2.73 14.75 -4.04
N SER A 97 -1.58 14.09 -3.83
CA SER A 97 -0.57 14.53 -2.89
C SER A 97 0.27 15.66 -3.46
N LEU A 98 0.89 16.44 -2.58
CA LEU A 98 1.64 17.63 -2.96
C LEU A 98 3.10 17.46 -2.55
N LEU A 99 4.01 18.03 -3.33
CA LEU A 99 5.38 18.22 -2.90
C LEU A 99 5.49 19.62 -2.28
N GLN A 100 5.86 19.67 -1.00
CA GLN A 100 6.15 20.89 -0.28
C GLN A 100 7.67 21.08 -0.21
N THR A 101 8.15 22.26 -0.58
CA THR A 101 9.56 22.63 -0.44
C THR A 101 9.67 23.94 0.32
N GLY A 102 10.70 24.10 1.12
CA GLY A 102 10.89 25.33 1.93
C GLY A 102 11.07 26.59 1.10
N THR A 103 11.37 26.50 -0.17
CA THR A 103 11.47 27.62 -1.13
C THR A 103 10.20 27.82 -1.94
N CYS A 104 9.24 26.91 -1.82
CA CYS A 104 7.99 26.98 -2.58
C CYS A 104 6.92 27.70 -1.77
N THR A 105 6.66 28.97 -2.05
CA THR A 105 5.55 29.75 -1.47
C THR A 105 4.20 29.43 -2.11
N GLY A 106 4.01 28.21 -2.55
CA GLY A 106 2.80 27.68 -3.19
C GLY A 106 2.88 26.18 -3.31
N THR A 107 1.79 25.58 -3.76
CA THR A 107 1.72 24.15 -3.99
C THR A 107 2.68 23.76 -5.12
N CYS A 108 3.79 23.13 -4.79
CA CYS A 108 4.66 22.51 -5.78
C CYS A 108 4.04 21.21 -6.21
N ASN A 109 3.29 21.22 -7.31
CA ASN A 109 2.71 20.02 -7.91
C ASN A 109 3.81 19.16 -8.53
N ALA A 110 4.19 18.11 -7.84
CA ALA A 110 4.96 17.02 -8.41
C ALA A 110 4.02 15.84 -8.71
N SER A 111 3.12 16.03 -9.68
CA SER A 111 2.35 14.89 -10.17
C SER A 111 3.31 13.88 -10.82
N THR A 112 3.33 12.64 -10.32
CA THR A 112 4.12 11.52 -10.84
C THR A 112 5.63 11.59 -10.62
N THR A 113 6.13 12.37 -9.68
CA THR A 113 7.56 12.39 -9.37
C THR A 113 7.93 11.09 -8.65
N ASN A 114 8.88 10.37 -9.24
CA ASN A 114 9.52 9.24 -8.59
C ASN A 114 10.54 9.77 -7.58
N VAL A 115 10.36 9.41 -6.33
CA VAL A 115 11.21 9.79 -5.20
C VAL A 115 11.95 8.59 -4.61
N GLY A 116 12.01 7.50 -5.36
CA GLY A 116 12.58 6.22 -4.91
C GLY A 116 14.06 6.29 -4.54
N GLY A 117 14.79 7.27 -5.02
CA GLY A 117 16.16 7.54 -4.59
C GLY A 117 16.26 7.90 -3.10
N GLU A 118 15.23 8.54 -2.54
CA GLU A 118 15.13 8.97 -1.14
C GLU A 118 14.42 7.94 -0.24
N TRP A 119 13.91 6.86 -0.80
CA TRP A 119 13.25 5.79 -0.05
C TRP A 119 14.06 4.50 -0.14
N GLY A 120 14.58 4.05 1.01
CA GLY A 120 15.35 2.80 1.12
C GLY A 120 14.48 1.64 1.56
N TYR A 121 14.85 0.43 1.12
CA TYR A 121 14.30 -0.84 1.57
C TYR A 121 15.35 -1.62 2.36
N GLN A 122 14.94 -2.27 3.44
CA GLN A 122 15.78 -3.17 4.22
C GLN A 122 15.00 -4.38 4.72
N ALA A 123 15.69 -5.53 4.84
CA ALA A 123 15.12 -6.82 5.22
C ALA A 123 15.66 -7.36 6.57
N THR A 124 16.40 -6.58 7.35
CA THR A 124 16.97 -7.01 8.62
C THR A 124 17.28 -5.84 9.56
N SER A 125 17.31 -6.12 10.86
CA SER A 125 17.74 -5.15 11.89
C SER A 125 16.86 -3.91 11.98
N LEU A 126 15.53 -4.10 11.95
CA LEU A 126 14.54 -3.04 11.99
C LEU A 126 13.96 -2.82 13.39
N PRO A 127 13.41 -1.63 13.68
CA PRO A 127 12.66 -1.36 14.91
C PRO A 127 11.52 -2.36 15.12
N GLY A 128 11.28 -2.74 16.38
CA GLY A 128 10.23 -3.69 16.73
C GLY A 128 10.51 -5.13 16.35
N GLY A 129 11.65 -5.42 15.69
CA GLY A 129 11.98 -6.76 15.21
C GLY A 129 11.38 -7.11 13.86
N ALA A 130 10.83 -6.13 13.15
CA ALA A 130 10.20 -6.34 11.83
C ALA A 130 11.17 -6.95 10.80
N ASP A 131 10.63 -7.78 9.95
CA ASP A 131 11.36 -8.48 8.87
C ASP A 131 11.67 -7.56 7.69
N ARG A 132 10.84 -6.56 7.46
CA ARG A 132 10.87 -5.66 6.31
C ARG A 132 10.63 -4.22 6.73
N GLY A 133 11.30 -3.31 6.03
CA GLY A 133 11.08 -1.89 6.23
C GLY A 133 11.38 -1.06 4.99
N ILE A 134 10.65 0.03 4.86
CA ILE A 134 10.89 1.06 3.86
C ILE A 134 10.88 2.39 4.57
N SER A 135 11.92 3.21 4.36
CA SER A 135 12.03 4.50 5.02
C SER A 135 12.76 5.52 4.15
N SER A 136 12.35 6.79 4.29
CA SER A 136 13.05 7.95 3.76
C SER A 136 14.08 8.50 4.74
N SER A 137 14.17 7.94 5.96
CA SER A 137 15.12 8.35 6.99
C SER A 137 15.82 7.14 7.61
N GLY A 138 16.65 7.36 8.63
CA GLY A 138 17.43 6.30 9.24
C GLY A 138 18.76 6.08 8.57
N TYR A 139 19.21 7.04 7.82
CA TYR A 139 20.53 7.08 7.20
C TYR A 139 21.64 7.06 8.26
N LEU A 140 22.65 6.21 8.02
CA LEU A 140 23.89 6.23 8.79
C LEU A 140 24.97 6.98 8.04
N THR A 141 25.48 8.04 8.67
CA THR A 141 26.84 8.45 8.42
C THR A 141 27.79 7.41 9.04
N THR A 142 28.70 6.89 8.22
CA THR A 142 29.72 5.95 8.64
C THR A 142 30.44 6.45 9.90
N GLY A 143 30.32 5.69 11.00
CA GLY A 143 31.08 5.98 12.22
C GLY A 143 30.29 6.04 13.52
N LEU A 144 28.98 6.01 13.54
CA LEU A 144 28.19 5.94 14.77
C LEU A 144 27.95 4.48 15.14
N ALA A 145 28.73 3.98 16.08
CA ALA A 145 28.52 2.67 16.69
C ALA A 145 27.14 2.63 17.37
N GLY A 146 26.31 1.66 17.01
CA GLY A 146 25.05 1.39 17.69
C GLY A 146 23.80 1.73 16.90
N ASN A 147 23.87 2.16 15.67
CA ASN A 147 22.69 2.35 14.85
C ASN A 147 22.17 1.01 14.33
N ILE A 148 21.04 0.62 14.84
CA ILE A 148 20.28 -0.55 14.39
C ILE A 148 19.48 -0.13 13.16
N GLY A 149 19.64 -0.85 12.06
CA GLY A 149 18.86 -0.66 10.85
C GLY A 149 19.33 0.48 9.95
N ASN A 150 20.32 0.17 9.14
CA ASN A 150 20.80 1.07 8.11
C ASN A 150 19.96 0.91 6.85
N PHE A 151 19.17 1.90 6.55
CA PHE A 151 18.75 2.09 5.17
C PHE A 151 19.99 2.61 4.43
N ASN A 152 20.72 1.69 3.84
CA ASN A 152 22.09 1.90 3.42
C ASN A 152 22.14 2.74 2.15
N ASN A 153 22.43 4.02 2.30
CA ASN A 153 22.66 4.92 1.19
C ASN A 153 23.84 4.38 0.35
N GLY A 154 23.58 4.04 -0.89
CA GLY A 154 24.60 3.68 -1.87
C GLY A 154 24.93 2.19 -2.00
N ALA A 155 24.35 1.30 -1.21
CA ALA A 155 24.38 -0.12 -1.59
C ALA A 155 23.41 -0.34 -2.77
N ALA A 156 23.93 -0.80 -3.88
CA ALA A 156 23.10 -1.10 -5.05
C ALA A 156 21.94 -2.02 -4.69
N GLY A 157 20.71 -1.61 -4.98
CA GLY A 157 19.51 -2.41 -4.79
C GLY A 157 18.76 -2.19 -3.49
N THR A 158 19.14 -1.20 -2.66
CA THR A 158 18.42 -0.87 -1.41
C THR A 158 17.43 0.28 -1.55
N ASN A 159 17.66 1.22 -2.47
CA ASN A 159 16.72 2.29 -2.75
C ASN A 159 15.65 1.85 -3.74
N LEU A 160 14.47 2.48 -3.68
CA LEU A 160 13.35 2.10 -4.51
C LEU A 160 13.53 2.54 -5.97
N ASP A 161 14.46 3.43 -6.24
CA ASP A 161 14.89 3.79 -7.62
C ASP A 161 16.24 4.52 -7.58
N ASN A 162 16.76 4.89 -8.76
CA ASN A 162 18.00 5.63 -8.92
C ASN A 162 17.75 7.07 -9.43
N PRO A 163 18.64 8.02 -9.14
CA PRO A 163 19.86 7.88 -8.32
C PRO A 163 19.56 7.76 -6.83
N THR A 164 20.39 6.99 -6.12
CA THR A 164 20.33 6.89 -4.66
C THR A 164 20.69 8.23 -4.03
N SER A 165 19.85 8.72 -3.14
CA SER A 165 19.92 10.06 -2.55
C SER A 165 19.50 10.12 -1.10
N LEU A 166 19.35 8.98 -0.41
CA LEU A 166 18.89 8.91 0.97
C LEU A 166 19.87 9.63 1.91
N ASP A 167 19.53 10.86 2.31
CA ASP A 167 20.41 11.75 3.09
C ASP A 167 19.73 12.41 4.30
N GLY A 168 18.53 12.00 4.66
CA GLY A 168 17.83 12.56 5.82
C GLY A 168 16.34 12.39 5.78
N ILE A 169 15.62 13.48 6.09
CA ILE A 169 14.16 13.50 6.17
C ILE A 169 13.50 13.82 4.83
N ASN A 170 14.28 14.05 3.79
CA ASN A 170 13.79 14.40 2.46
C ASN A 170 12.73 13.43 1.98
N PHE A 171 11.65 13.98 1.43
CA PHE A 171 10.46 13.24 1.00
C PHE A 171 9.76 12.41 2.08
N GLY A 172 10.01 12.73 3.37
CA GLY A 172 9.13 12.31 4.45
C GLY A 172 7.72 12.89 4.29
N ILE A 173 6.74 12.27 4.94
CA ILE A 173 5.32 12.57 4.70
C ILE A 173 4.78 13.43 5.85
N ILE A 174 4.26 14.62 5.52
CA ILE A 174 3.48 15.46 6.42
C ILE A 174 1.98 15.30 6.16
N SER A 175 1.16 15.66 7.14
CA SER A 175 -0.30 15.52 7.03
C SER A 175 -0.91 16.53 6.05
N ALA A 176 -1.92 16.08 5.29
CA ALA A 176 -2.74 16.98 4.48
C ALA A 176 -3.67 17.87 5.31
N ALA A 177 -4.02 17.45 6.54
CA ALA A 177 -4.90 18.18 7.43
C ALA A 177 -4.23 19.44 8.04
N ALA A 178 -2.90 19.42 8.16
CA ALA A 178 -2.12 20.58 8.55
C ALA A 178 -1.71 21.35 7.29
N GLY A 179 -1.82 22.67 7.30
CA GLY A 179 -1.13 23.49 6.31
C GLY A 179 0.38 23.30 6.47
N PHE A 180 1.15 23.43 5.39
CA PHE A 180 2.61 23.35 5.47
C PHE A 180 3.15 24.51 6.32
N ASN A 181 3.66 24.19 7.50
CA ASN A 181 4.19 25.16 8.46
C ASN A 181 5.49 24.61 9.09
N PRO A 182 6.58 24.50 8.31
CA PRO A 182 7.81 23.87 8.76
C PRO A 182 8.55 24.72 9.80
N ASN A 183 9.14 24.06 10.79
CA ASN A 183 10.15 24.70 11.62
C ASN A 183 11.51 24.75 10.92
N GLY A 184 12.51 25.37 11.56
CA GLY A 184 13.85 25.51 10.98
C GLY A 184 14.57 24.19 10.66
N GLY A 185 14.11 23.06 11.20
CA GLY A 185 14.66 21.73 10.91
C GLY A 185 14.04 21.06 9.66
N LEU A 186 12.96 21.62 9.13
CA LEU A 186 12.30 21.16 7.90
C LEU A 186 12.30 22.25 6.80
N ALA A 187 12.73 23.46 7.15
CA ALA A 187 12.70 24.59 6.22
C ALA A 187 13.76 24.40 5.13
N GLY A 188 13.33 24.09 3.95
CA GLY A 188 14.20 23.85 2.80
C GLY A 188 14.20 22.40 2.32
N ASP A 189 13.76 21.46 3.16
CA ASP A 189 13.66 20.07 2.77
C ASP A 189 12.40 19.80 1.94
N PRO A 190 12.49 19.03 0.85
CA PRO A 190 11.32 18.60 0.12
C PRO A 190 10.54 17.58 0.95
N LEU A 191 9.23 17.82 1.15
CA LEU A 191 8.35 16.93 1.91
C LEU A 191 7.13 16.57 1.07
N ILE A 192 6.64 15.36 1.25
CA ILE A 192 5.38 14.92 0.64
C ILE A 192 4.23 15.28 1.57
N GLN A 193 3.24 16.01 1.08
CA GLN A 193 2.01 16.23 1.82
C GLN A 193 1.00 15.17 1.41
N ASP A 194 0.57 14.35 2.36
CA ASP A 194 -0.45 13.31 2.30
C ASP A 194 0.08 11.88 2.09
N THR A 195 0.49 11.47 0.88
CA THR A 195 0.62 10.04 0.55
C THR A 195 1.76 9.74 -0.43
N VAL A 196 2.47 8.64 -0.18
CA VAL A 196 3.42 8.02 -1.11
C VAL A 196 2.97 6.61 -1.48
N THR A 197 3.19 6.20 -2.72
CA THR A 197 2.99 4.83 -3.20
C THR A 197 4.33 4.17 -3.45
N LEU A 198 4.61 3.08 -2.73
CA LEU A 198 5.86 2.32 -2.78
C LEU A 198 5.59 1.00 -3.51
N ILE A 199 6.46 0.62 -4.43
CA ILE A 199 6.31 -0.57 -5.25
C ILE A 199 7.53 -1.47 -5.12
N LEU A 200 7.28 -2.74 -4.80
CA LEU A 200 8.25 -3.81 -4.75
C LEU A 200 7.76 -5.01 -5.53
N THR A 201 8.68 -5.91 -5.88
CA THR A 201 8.36 -7.22 -6.47
C THR A 201 8.99 -8.34 -5.67
N GLY A 202 8.64 -9.61 -5.97
CA GLY A 202 9.18 -10.77 -5.26
C GLY A 202 8.17 -11.46 -4.35
N VAL A 203 6.88 -11.16 -4.48
CA VAL A 203 5.79 -11.67 -3.63
C VAL A 203 4.94 -12.75 -4.30
N SER A 204 5.45 -13.40 -5.33
CA SER A 204 4.68 -14.43 -6.04
C SER A 204 4.15 -15.53 -5.11
N GLY A 205 2.85 -15.76 -5.17
CA GLY A 205 2.17 -16.79 -4.37
C GLY A 205 1.75 -16.35 -2.98
N LEU A 206 2.02 -15.10 -2.61
CA LEU A 206 1.53 -14.47 -1.38
C LEU A 206 0.26 -13.66 -1.64
N THR A 207 -0.43 -13.35 -0.58
CA THR A 207 -1.61 -12.49 -0.53
C THR A 207 -1.39 -11.36 0.49
N SER A 208 -2.25 -10.37 0.52
CA SER A 208 -2.15 -9.30 1.52
C SER A 208 -2.34 -9.78 2.96
N ASP A 209 -2.97 -10.96 3.16
CA ASP A 209 -3.15 -11.59 4.47
C ASP A 209 -1.83 -12.19 5.03
N ASP A 210 -0.78 -12.29 4.21
CA ASP A 210 0.55 -12.72 4.62
C ASP A 210 1.37 -11.60 5.29
N ILE A 211 0.81 -10.39 5.42
CA ILE A 211 1.43 -9.22 6.03
C ILE A 211 0.94 -9.07 7.46
N SER A 212 1.86 -8.86 8.39
CA SER A 212 1.58 -8.70 9.83
C SER A 212 2.55 -7.72 10.50
N ASP A 213 2.35 -7.49 11.79
CA ASP A 213 3.24 -6.72 12.68
C ASP A 213 3.67 -5.36 12.11
N VAL A 214 2.68 -4.67 11.51
CA VAL A 214 2.90 -3.37 10.86
C VAL A 214 3.19 -2.30 11.90
N SER A 215 4.14 -1.41 11.61
CA SER A 215 4.40 -0.22 12.41
C SER A 215 4.86 0.96 11.57
N PHE A 216 4.69 2.17 12.13
CA PHE A 216 4.94 3.43 11.46
C PHE A 216 6.10 4.17 12.13
N GLN A 217 7.08 4.57 11.35
CA GLN A 217 8.24 5.33 11.82
C GLN A 217 8.03 6.83 11.61
N TYR A 218 8.27 7.57 12.68
CA TYR A 218 8.31 9.03 12.66
C TYR A 218 9.70 9.54 13.01
N GLY A 219 10.08 10.68 12.42
CA GLY A 219 11.33 11.34 12.70
C GLY A 219 12.47 11.01 11.74
N THR A 220 13.66 11.44 12.10
CA THR A 220 14.88 11.38 11.28
C THR A 220 15.75 10.15 11.55
N ALA A 221 15.49 9.44 12.63
CA ALA A 221 16.25 8.29 13.06
C ALA A 221 15.35 7.11 13.45
N LEU A 222 15.81 5.89 13.20
CA LEU A 222 15.07 4.66 13.55
C LEU A 222 14.91 4.44 15.04
N THR A 223 15.61 5.19 15.88
CA THR A 223 15.49 5.19 17.35
C THR A 223 14.42 6.16 17.87
N GLU A 224 13.82 6.96 16.98
CA GLU A 224 12.73 7.87 17.33
C GLU A 224 11.40 7.12 17.41
N THR A 225 10.28 7.84 17.35
CA THR A 225 8.97 7.27 17.60
C THR A 225 8.57 6.24 16.55
N ASN A 226 8.33 5.02 16.98
CA ASN A 226 7.70 3.97 16.18
C ASN A 226 6.33 3.63 16.80
N ILE A 227 5.27 3.64 15.99
CA ILE A 227 3.88 3.44 16.41
C ILE A 227 3.35 2.15 15.81
N PRO A 228 2.82 1.21 16.62
CA PRO A 228 2.21 0.00 16.09
C PRO A 228 0.98 0.30 15.22
N GLY A 229 0.85 -0.44 14.15
CA GLY A 229 -0.31 -0.46 13.28
C GLY A 229 -1.27 -1.58 13.68
N PHE A 230 -2.56 -1.31 13.55
CA PHE A 230 -3.61 -2.27 13.81
C PHE A 230 -4.45 -2.44 12.55
N ASP A 231 -4.77 -3.68 12.23
CA ASP A 231 -5.77 -3.99 11.22
C ASP A 231 -7.13 -3.49 11.74
N PRO A 232 -7.83 -2.60 11.04
CA PRO A 232 -9.15 -2.21 11.46
C PRO A 232 -10.06 -3.44 11.46
N PRO A 233 -11.01 -3.53 12.43
CA PRO A 233 -11.96 -4.63 12.45
C PRO A 233 -12.66 -4.71 11.09
N PRO A 234 -12.85 -5.92 10.54
CA PRO A 234 -13.50 -6.09 9.26
C PRO A 234 -14.83 -5.31 9.27
N PRO A 235 -15.17 -4.60 8.20
CA PRO A 235 -16.45 -3.91 8.13
C PRO A 235 -17.56 -4.92 8.43
N PRO A 236 -18.63 -4.52 9.13
CA PRO A 236 -19.72 -5.43 9.44
C PRO A 236 -20.15 -6.10 8.15
N HIS A 237 -20.14 -7.43 8.15
CA HIS A 237 -20.56 -8.21 6.99
C HIS A 237 -21.99 -7.80 6.64
N ILE A 238 -22.12 -6.91 5.66
CA ILE A 238 -23.37 -6.77 4.94
C ILE A 238 -23.38 -8.02 4.07
N GLU A 239 -24.17 -9.02 4.47
CA GLU A 239 -24.40 -10.19 3.63
C GLU A 239 -24.77 -9.67 2.25
N ALA A 240 -23.87 -9.87 1.28
CA ALA A 240 -24.16 -9.52 -0.09
C ALA A 240 -25.39 -10.32 -0.49
N THR A 241 -26.54 -9.64 -0.65
CA THR A 241 -27.75 -10.28 -1.17
C THR A 241 -27.33 -11.01 -2.45
N GLU A 242 -27.56 -12.33 -2.46
CA GLU A 242 -27.15 -13.17 -3.58
C GLU A 242 -27.54 -12.51 -4.90
N PRO A 243 -26.59 -12.40 -5.86
CA PRO A 243 -26.86 -11.70 -7.10
C PRO A 243 -28.15 -12.24 -7.73
N ALA A 244 -29.04 -11.36 -8.15
CA ALA A 244 -30.30 -11.71 -8.82
C ALA A 244 -30.10 -12.67 -10.02
N THR A 245 -28.86 -12.91 -10.43
CA THR A 245 -28.42 -13.90 -11.42
C THR A 245 -28.79 -15.33 -11.03
N LEU A 246 -28.74 -15.72 -9.75
CA LEU A 246 -29.17 -17.07 -9.34
C LEU A 246 -30.69 -17.22 -9.46
N THR A 247 -31.44 -16.18 -9.11
CA THR A 247 -32.90 -16.16 -9.30
C THR A 247 -33.29 -16.18 -10.78
N LEU A 248 -32.57 -15.42 -11.62
CA LEU A 248 -32.76 -15.42 -13.06
C LEU A 248 -32.39 -16.77 -13.71
N LEU A 249 -31.32 -17.40 -13.24
CA LEU A 249 -30.91 -18.72 -13.69
C LEU A 249 -31.96 -19.78 -13.30
N GLY A 250 -32.49 -19.71 -12.07
CA GLY A 250 -33.57 -20.59 -11.62
C GLY A 250 -34.84 -20.43 -12.44
N LEU A 251 -35.26 -19.20 -12.70
CA LEU A 251 -36.42 -18.90 -13.51
C LEU A 251 -36.25 -19.34 -14.98
N SER A 252 -35.06 -19.19 -15.55
CA SER A 252 -34.78 -19.61 -16.94
C SER A 252 -34.81 -21.14 -17.07
N LEU A 253 -34.30 -21.87 -16.11
CA LEU A 253 -34.35 -23.34 -16.06
C LEU A 253 -35.78 -23.86 -15.86
N ALA A 254 -36.56 -23.20 -14.98
CA ALA A 254 -37.97 -23.52 -14.80
C ALA A 254 -38.78 -23.27 -16.08
N GLY A 255 -38.57 -22.14 -16.77
CA GLY A 255 -39.20 -21.80 -18.03
C GLY A 255 -38.89 -22.83 -19.13
N MET A 256 -37.65 -23.30 -19.24
CA MET A 256 -37.29 -24.36 -20.21
C MET A 256 -37.93 -25.71 -19.86
N GLY A 257 -38.09 -26.02 -18.57
CA GLY A 257 -38.76 -27.23 -18.10
C GLY A 257 -40.26 -27.23 -18.51
N PHE A 258 -40.96 -26.13 -18.29
CA PHE A 258 -42.37 -25.95 -18.69
C PHE A 258 -42.57 -26.02 -20.21
N TYR A 259 -41.67 -25.39 -20.98
CA TYR A 259 -41.76 -25.43 -22.46
C TYR A 259 -41.58 -26.84 -23.02
N ARG A 260 -40.65 -27.61 -22.46
CA ARG A 260 -40.41 -29.00 -22.86
C ARG A 260 -41.57 -29.95 -22.52
N ASN A 261 -42.27 -29.71 -21.39
CA ASN A 261 -43.39 -30.53 -20.96
C ASN A 261 -44.63 -30.30 -21.87
N ARG A 262 -44.90 -29.06 -22.26
CA ARG A 262 -45.99 -28.71 -23.19
C ARG A 262 -45.85 -29.35 -24.58
N ARG A 263 -44.64 -29.56 -25.08
CA ARG A 263 -44.38 -30.23 -26.37
C ARG A 263 -44.55 -31.76 -26.35
N ARG A 264 -44.66 -32.36 -25.17
CA ARG A 264 -44.87 -33.79 -25.04
C ARG A 264 -46.33 -34.20 -24.90
N SER A 265 -47.19 -33.21 -24.68
CA SER A 265 -48.66 -33.37 -24.51
C SER A 265 -49.48 -32.92 -25.70
N ALA A 266 -48.85 -32.52 -26.81
CA ALA A 266 -49.41 -32.24 -28.11
C ALA A 266 -48.85 -33.25 -29.15
#